data_bd945d185120a3f4fbe4abe1403b0f55
#
_entry.id   bd945d185120a3f4fbe4abe1403b0f55
#
_cell.length_a   1.000
_cell.length_b   1.000
_cell.length_c   1.000
_cell.angle_alpha   90.00
_cell.angle_beta   90.00
_cell.angle_gamma   90.00
#
_symmetry.space_group_name_H-M   'P 1'
#
loop_
_entity.id
_entity.type
_entity.pdbx_description
1 polymer ?
#
loop_
_entity_poly.entity_id
_entity_poly.type
_entity_poly.pdbx_seq_one_letter_code
_entity_poly.pdbx_strand_id
1 'polypeptide(L)'
;MFAVLPHYTHNGVVKNQTNTTKNVPVFTQVCKLIPPFLLRKTLTEALKDHVRVTIPRAFSYWSQIVSMIFYHLMRIESINELCDTLNHHRGLLNTLRNAIAPRRNTLSYANRTRSSEIIKRLFYGVLEHYQKYMPNFFLKPNRRFFRIPRRFKRTIRALDATTIELVANCMDWAKHRRKKAAAKIHMSLDVLTFTPSMVIVEPGNTHEANYMVGLCKGMNAGDIAIFDKAYISLVRLLTLTQKGIMWVTRCKEVAQFKVIKKLNKGSQKNIIRDELVEWKGQVSHERYPEQLRRVEALVKDTEGNEVTVSFLTKIIQNGRQAACVISTAPDGL
;
A
#
# COMPACT_ATOMS: atom_id res chain seq x y z
N MET A 1 -8.13 -0.65 -8.17
CA MET A 1 -8.15 -2.01 -8.75
C MET A 1 -6.89 -2.73 -8.27
N PHE A 2 -6.86 -3.10 -7.00
CA PHE A 2 -5.91 -4.08 -6.52
C PHE A 2 -6.49 -5.44 -6.92
N ALA A 3 -5.81 -6.11 -7.84
CA ALA A 3 -6.18 -7.45 -8.22
C ALA A 3 -6.18 -8.33 -6.95
N VAL A 4 -7.35 -8.73 -6.53
CA VAL A 4 -7.54 -9.82 -5.58
C VAL A 4 -6.77 -11.00 -6.15
N LEU A 5 -5.75 -11.45 -5.44
CA LEU A 5 -5.07 -12.69 -5.77
C LEU A 5 -6.13 -13.80 -5.70
N PRO A 6 -6.36 -14.57 -6.77
CA PRO A 6 -7.36 -15.62 -6.77
C PRO A 6 -6.99 -16.68 -5.72
N HIS A 7 -7.98 -17.08 -4.93
CA HIS A 7 -7.91 -18.25 -4.07
C HIS A 7 -7.49 -19.46 -4.90
N TYR A 8 -6.36 -20.08 -4.54
CA TYR A 8 -5.93 -21.34 -5.14
C TYR A 8 -6.84 -22.47 -4.67
N THR A 9 -7.64 -23.01 -5.57
CA THR A 9 -8.16 -24.37 -5.45
C THR A 9 -7.13 -25.34 -6.04
N HIS A 10 -6.77 -26.34 -5.25
CA HIS A 10 -5.98 -27.48 -5.71
C HIS A 10 -6.69 -28.15 -6.89
N ASN A 11 -6.16 -28.00 -8.11
CA ASN A 11 -6.17 -28.97 -9.20
C ASN A 11 -5.71 -28.29 -10.50
N GLY A 12 -4.64 -28.78 -11.09
CA GLY A 12 -4.31 -28.39 -12.46
C GLY A 12 -2.83 -28.14 -12.73
N VAL A 13 -2.12 -29.21 -12.91
CA VAL A 13 -0.80 -29.24 -13.56
C VAL A 13 -0.90 -28.68 -14.98
N VAL A 14 0.14 -27.92 -15.40
CA VAL A 14 0.42 -27.45 -16.77
C VAL A 14 -0.33 -26.20 -17.23
N LYS A 15 0.19 -25.02 -16.80
CA LYS A 15 0.06 -23.76 -17.60
C LYS A 15 1.19 -22.73 -17.36
N ASN A 16 2.31 -23.10 -16.73
CA ASN A 16 3.31 -22.11 -16.27
C ASN A 16 4.43 -21.74 -17.26
N GLN A 17 4.59 -22.43 -18.38
CA GLN A 17 5.73 -22.15 -19.28
C GLN A 17 5.53 -20.89 -20.18
N THR A 18 4.31 -20.49 -20.46
CA THR A 18 4.02 -19.34 -21.35
C THR A 18 4.09 -17.98 -20.67
N ASN A 19 3.99 -17.94 -19.31
CA ASN A 19 4.04 -16.67 -18.57
C ASN A 19 5.47 -16.22 -18.23
N THR A 20 6.41 -17.14 -18.08
CA THR A 20 7.80 -16.83 -17.74
C THR A 20 8.51 -16.03 -18.84
N THR A 21 8.33 -16.39 -20.10
CA THR A 21 8.97 -15.71 -21.23
C THR A 21 8.49 -14.27 -21.43
N LYS A 22 7.22 -13.97 -21.12
CA LYS A 22 6.66 -12.61 -21.25
C LYS A 22 7.10 -11.68 -20.12
N ASN A 23 7.45 -12.20 -18.96
CA ASN A 23 7.81 -11.39 -17.79
C ASN A 23 9.31 -11.07 -17.70
N VAL A 24 10.17 -11.78 -18.45
CA VAL A 24 11.63 -11.54 -18.44
C VAL A 24 12.00 -10.10 -18.85
N PRO A 25 11.41 -9.48 -19.87
CA PRO A 25 11.69 -8.09 -20.20
C PRO A 25 11.31 -7.14 -19.05
N VAL A 26 10.16 -7.35 -18.41
CA VAL A 26 9.70 -6.55 -17.26
C VAL A 26 10.66 -6.68 -16.09
N PHE A 27 11.06 -7.90 -15.74
CA PHE A 27 12.05 -8.16 -14.70
C PHE A 27 13.37 -7.40 -14.96
N THR A 28 13.87 -7.50 -16.18
CA THR A 28 15.12 -6.83 -16.58
C THR A 28 14.99 -5.32 -16.45
N GLN A 29 13.87 -4.74 -16.87
CA GLN A 29 13.60 -3.31 -16.75
C GLN A 29 13.51 -2.89 -15.27
N VAL A 30 12.78 -3.62 -14.44
CA VAL A 30 12.66 -3.33 -13.00
C VAL A 30 14.02 -3.34 -12.32
N CYS A 31 14.88 -4.33 -12.61
CA CYS A 31 16.23 -4.36 -12.07
C CYS A 31 17.08 -3.18 -12.53
N LYS A 32 16.93 -2.73 -13.79
CA LYS A 32 17.66 -1.56 -14.33
C LYS A 32 17.16 -0.25 -13.76
N LEU A 33 15.92 -0.17 -13.30
CA LEU A 33 15.38 1.02 -12.63
C LEU A 33 16.05 1.30 -11.28
N ILE A 34 16.73 0.35 -10.64
CA ILE A 34 17.45 0.59 -9.40
C ILE A 34 18.86 1.15 -9.71
N PRO A 35 19.14 2.44 -9.48
CA PRO A 35 20.46 3.01 -9.77
C PRO A 35 21.56 2.36 -8.94
N PRO A 36 22.71 2.01 -9.53
CA PRO A 36 23.79 1.29 -8.83
C PRO A 36 24.31 2.01 -7.58
N PHE A 37 24.41 3.34 -7.66
CA PHE A 37 24.92 4.16 -6.57
C PHE A 37 23.99 4.16 -5.35
N LEU A 38 22.67 3.98 -5.52
CA LEU A 38 21.73 3.97 -4.41
C LEU A 38 21.96 2.79 -3.46
N LEU A 39 22.21 1.60 -3.98
CA LEU A 39 22.53 0.46 -3.12
C LEU A 39 23.83 0.70 -2.34
N ARG A 40 24.86 1.25 -2.99
CA ARG A 40 26.12 1.59 -2.32
C ARG A 40 25.92 2.64 -1.24
N LYS A 41 25.20 3.73 -1.55
CA LYS A 41 24.81 4.77 -0.59
C LYS A 41 24.09 4.18 0.61
N THR A 42 23.06 3.36 0.36
CA THR A 42 22.26 2.71 1.40
C THR A 42 23.09 1.83 2.33
N LEU A 43 24.01 1.04 1.78
CA LEU A 43 24.91 0.20 2.59
C LEU A 43 25.87 1.05 3.44
N THR A 44 26.41 2.13 2.88
CA THR A 44 27.29 3.03 3.61
C THR A 44 26.57 3.74 4.75
N GLU A 45 25.36 4.22 4.52
CA GLU A 45 24.54 4.86 5.55
C GLU A 45 24.10 3.86 6.62
N ALA A 46 23.72 2.65 6.24
CA ALA A 46 23.38 1.60 7.19
C ALA A 46 24.56 1.26 8.12
N LEU A 47 25.79 1.22 7.61
CA LEU A 47 26.98 1.01 8.42
C LEU A 47 27.21 2.15 9.42
N LYS A 48 27.04 3.41 8.99
CA LYS A 48 27.17 4.58 9.87
C LYS A 48 26.17 4.56 11.02
N ASP A 49 24.94 4.09 10.75
CA ASP A 49 23.86 4.02 11.74
C ASP A 49 23.85 2.70 12.53
N HIS A 50 24.99 1.99 12.55
CA HIS A 50 25.17 0.72 13.26
C HIS A 50 24.15 -0.39 12.89
N VAL A 51 23.53 -0.29 11.71
CA VAL A 51 22.73 -1.38 11.17
C VAL A 51 23.66 -2.53 10.79
N ARG A 52 23.28 -3.75 11.20
CA ARG A 52 24.08 -4.95 10.88
C ARG A 52 24.18 -5.15 9.37
N VAL A 53 25.34 -4.85 8.80
CA VAL A 53 25.69 -5.11 7.41
C VAL A 53 26.68 -6.26 7.35
N THR A 54 26.28 -7.36 6.75
CA THR A 54 27.20 -8.51 6.53
C THR A 54 27.97 -8.27 5.24
N ILE A 55 29.30 -8.31 5.28
CA ILE A 55 30.14 -8.22 4.07
C ILE A 55 30.03 -9.55 3.33
N PRO A 56 29.42 -9.61 2.15
CA PRO A 56 29.23 -10.85 1.43
C PRO A 56 30.54 -11.25 0.72
N ARG A 57 30.93 -12.51 0.82
CA ARG A 57 32.10 -13.04 0.08
C ARG A 57 31.81 -13.21 -1.41
N ALA A 58 30.74 -13.92 -1.75
CA ALA A 58 30.38 -14.23 -3.14
C ALA A 58 28.97 -13.75 -3.50
N PHE A 59 27.94 -14.05 -2.69
CA PHE A 59 26.56 -13.67 -2.96
C PHE A 59 26.24 -12.27 -2.45
N SER A 60 26.32 -11.27 -3.34
CA SER A 60 26.15 -9.85 -3.02
C SER A 60 24.71 -9.49 -2.60
N TYR A 61 24.53 -8.33 -1.98
CA TYR A 61 23.18 -7.75 -1.73
C TYR A 61 22.43 -7.53 -3.05
N TRP A 62 23.15 -7.11 -4.10
CA TRP A 62 22.53 -6.96 -5.41
C TRP A 62 22.00 -8.27 -5.96
N SER A 63 22.78 -9.35 -5.88
CA SER A 63 22.31 -10.67 -6.30
C SER A 63 21.10 -11.16 -5.51
N GLN A 64 21.03 -10.86 -4.21
CA GLN A 64 19.85 -11.16 -3.41
C GLN A 64 18.63 -10.37 -3.87
N ILE A 65 18.77 -9.05 -4.08
CA ILE A 65 17.68 -8.18 -4.55
C ILE A 65 17.16 -8.66 -5.89
N VAL A 66 18.04 -8.93 -6.84
CA VAL A 66 17.69 -9.47 -8.16
C VAL A 66 16.94 -10.80 -8.05
N SER A 67 17.41 -11.70 -7.19
CA SER A 67 16.76 -13.00 -6.95
C SER A 67 15.35 -12.81 -6.36
N MET A 68 15.16 -11.91 -5.40
CA MET A 68 13.86 -11.65 -4.79
C MET A 68 12.89 -10.94 -5.75
N ILE A 69 13.37 -10.02 -6.58
CA ILE A 69 12.55 -9.41 -7.64
C ILE A 69 12.11 -10.47 -8.63
N PHE A 70 13.00 -11.37 -9.04
CA PHE A 70 12.66 -12.48 -9.92
C PHE A 70 11.60 -13.39 -9.30
N TYR A 71 11.78 -13.79 -8.03
CA TYR A 71 10.85 -14.58 -7.26
C TYR A 71 9.41 -14.05 -7.34
N HIS A 72 9.23 -12.76 -7.04
CA HIS A 72 7.91 -12.15 -7.00
C HIS A 72 7.30 -11.90 -8.39
N LEU A 73 8.09 -11.44 -9.35
CA LEU A 73 7.59 -11.14 -10.71
C LEU A 73 7.25 -12.40 -11.50
N MET A 74 8.02 -13.47 -11.30
CA MET A 74 7.81 -14.76 -11.99
C MET A 74 6.82 -15.66 -11.23
N ARG A 75 6.34 -15.25 -10.05
CA ARG A 75 5.42 -16.02 -9.22
C ARG A 75 5.96 -17.42 -8.88
N ILE A 76 7.25 -17.47 -8.57
CA ILE A 76 7.93 -18.72 -8.17
C ILE A 76 7.35 -19.18 -6.83
N GLU A 77 7.10 -20.48 -6.67
CA GLU A 77 6.46 -21.01 -5.48
C GLU A 77 7.45 -21.48 -4.41
N SER A 78 8.69 -21.80 -4.80
CA SER A 78 9.68 -22.31 -3.86
C SER A 78 11.07 -21.72 -4.06
N ILE A 79 11.88 -21.75 -2.99
CA ILE A 79 13.31 -21.33 -3.06
C ILE A 79 14.10 -22.27 -3.96
N ASN A 80 13.76 -23.57 -4.02
CA ASN A 80 14.44 -24.52 -4.90
C ASN A 80 14.20 -24.15 -6.35
N GLU A 81 12.95 -24.00 -6.74
CA GLU A 81 12.56 -23.59 -8.08
C GLU A 81 13.21 -22.27 -8.48
N LEU A 82 13.26 -21.29 -7.56
CA LEU A 82 13.95 -20.02 -7.78
C LEU A 82 15.42 -20.24 -8.12
N CYS A 83 16.12 -21.03 -7.31
CA CYS A 83 17.56 -21.28 -7.52
C CYS A 83 17.81 -22.00 -8.84
N ASP A 84 17.02 -23.01 -9.17
CA ASP A 84 17.16 -23.79 -10.40
C ASP A 84 16.86 -22.91 -11.63
N THR A 85 15.77 -22.16 -11.60
CA THR A 85 15.41 -21.25 -12.69
C THR A 85 16.47 -20.16 -12.90
N LEU A 86 16.98 -19.53 -11.84
CA LEU A 86 18.04 -18.53 -11.96
C LEU A 86 19.36 -19.14 -12.46
N ASN A 87 19.66 -20.39 -12.12
CA ASN A 87 20.82 -21.08 -12.66
C ASN A 87 20.72 -21.33 -14.18
N HIS A 88 19.52 -21.60 -14.70
CA HIS A 88 19.29 -21.68 -16.15
C HIS A 88 19.42 -20.31 -16.84
N HIS A 89 19.12 -19.22 -16.13
CA HIS A 89 19.18 -17.85 -16.65
C HIS A 89 20.47 -17.07 -16.30
N ARG A 90 21.61 -17.77 -16.11
CA ARG A 90 22.90 -17.12 -15.74
C ARG A 90 23.31 -16.02 -16.72
N GLY A 91 23.13 -16.23 -18.03
CA GLY A 91 23.42 -15.22 -19.04
C GLY A 91 22.65 -13.93 -18.82
N LEU A 92 21.36 -14.02 -18.47
CA LEU A 92 20.54 -12.87 -18.13
C LEU A 92 21.04 -12.17 -16.86
N LEU A 93 21.41 -12.92 -15.83
CA LEU A 93 21.91 -12.36 -14.58
C LEU A 93 23.22 -11.59 -14.79
N ASN A 94 24.11 -12.06 -15.67
CA ASN A 94 25.34 -11.36 -16.02
C ASN A 94 25.07 -9.98 -16.62
N THR A 95 24.00 -9.84 -17.42
CA THR A 95 23.58 -8.52 -17.96
C THR A 95 23.05 -7.58 -16.88
N LEU A 96 22.66 -8.11 -15.73
CA LEU A 96 22.17 -7.36 -14.57
C LEU A 96 23.29 -7.09 -13.56
N ARG A 97 24.36 -6.43 -14.01
CA ARG A 97 25.49 -6.05 -13.18
C ARG A 97 26.15 -7.25 -12.49
N ASN A 98 26.36 -8.33 -13.25
CA ASN A 98 26.96 -9.57 -12.78
C ASN A 98 26.28 -10.14 -11.53
N ALA A 99 24.95 -10.12 -11.50
CA ALA A 99 24.21 -10.82 -10.46
C ALA A 99 24.46 -12.32 -10.56
N ILE A 100 24.53 -12.99 -9.41
CA ILE A 100 24.87 -14.41 -9.31
C ILE A 100 23.66 -15.18 -8.86
N ALA A 101 23.36 -16.29 -9.52
CA ALA A 101 22.33 -17.23 -9.09
C ALA A 101 22.71 -17.86 -7.73
N PRO A 102 21.82 -17.83 -6.73
CA PRO A 102 22.11 -18.38 -5.42
C PRO A 102 21.99 -19.91 -5.41
N ARG A 103 22.69 -20.55 -4.47
CA ARG A 103 22.31 -21.88 -3.97
C ARG A 103 21.25 -21.70 -2.87
N ARG A 104 20.38 -22.69 -2.68
CA ARG A 104 19.31 -22.67 -1.66
C ARG A 104 19.81 -22.22 -0.29
N ASN A 105 20.85 -22.85 0.24
CA ASN A 105 21.39 -22.53 1.55
C ASN A 105 21.95 -21.11 1.60
N THR A 106 22.55 -20.63 0.53
CA THR A 106 23.10 -19.27 0.44
C THR A 106 22.00 -18.22 0.50
N LEU A 107 20.91 -18.43 -0.25
CA LEU A 107 19.78 -17.49 -0.24
C LEU A 107 19.05 -17.52 1.11
N SER A 108 18.77 -18.70 1.66
CA SER A 108 18.15 -18.86 2.97
C SER A 108 18.98 -18.19 4.08
N TYR A 109 20.30 -18.40 4.05
CA TYR A 109 21.21 -17.74 4.99
C TYR A 109 21.19 -16.22 4.84
N ALA A 110 21.26 -15.70 3.62
CA ALA A 110 21.22 -14.27 3.35
C ALA A 110 19.90 -13.64 3.84
N ASN A 111 18.76 -14.29 3.56
CA ASN A 111 17.45 -13.79 4.01
C ASN A 111 17.30 -13.77 5.54
N ARG A 112 17.93 -14.73 6.24
CA ARG A 112 17.88 -14.81 7.71
C ARG A 112 18.83 -13.83 8.39
N THR A 113 19.99 -13.54 7.81
CA THR A 113 21.07 -12.82 8.50
C THR A 113 21.20 -11.36 8.09
N ARG A 114 20.71 -10.98 6.90
CA ARG A 114 20.79 -9.60 6.43
C ARG A 114 19.61 -8.78 6.93
N SER A 115 19.89 -7.56 7.36
CA SER A 115 18.86 -6.66 7.87
C SER A 115 17.89 -6.23 6.78
N SER A 116 16.59 -6.34 7.05
CA SER A 116 15.51 -5.82 6.20
C SER A 116 15.53 -4.29 6.07
N GLU A 117 16.14 -3.59 7.03
CA GLU A 117 16.29 -2.13 7.02
C GLU A 117 17.06 -1.65 5.78
N ILE A 118 17.99 -2.46 5.25
CA ILE A 118 18.73 -2.13 4.02
C ILE A 118 17.77 -2.07 2.82
N ILE A 119 16.87 -3.04 2.70
CA ILE A 119 15.90 -3.08 1.60
C ILE A 119 14.88 -1.95 1.74
N LYS A 120 14.45 -1.65 2.96
CA LYS A 120 13.55 -0.54 3.27
C LYS A 120 14.18 0.80 2.87
N ARG A 121 15.43 1.06 3.27
CA ARG A 121 16.17 2.27 2.88
C ARG A 121 16.36 2.37 1.36
N LEU A 122 16.70 1.26 0.72
CA LEU A 122 16.83 1.21 -0.74
C LEU A 122 15.51 1.56 -1.43
N PHE A 123 14.39 1.00 -0.95
CA PHE A 123 13.06 1.30 -1.49
C PHE A 123 12.76 2.80 -1.44
N TYR A 124 12.92 3.43 -0.28
CA TYR A 124 12.69 4.88 -0.16
C TYR A 124 13.71 5.71 -0.95
N GLY A 125 14.97 5.29 -1.01
CA GLY A 125 15.99 5.94 -1.81
C GLY A 125 15.71 5.90 -3.31
N VAL A 126 15.18 4.80 -3.82
CA VAL A 126 14.71 4.67 -5.22
C VAL A 126 13.53 5.61 -5.46
N LEU A 127 12.56 5.63 -4.56
CA LEU A 127 11.37 6.46 -4.67
C LEU A 127 11.74 7.96 -4.69
N GLU A 128 12.58 8.40 -3.75
CA GLU A 128 13.10 9.77 -3.67
C GLU A 128 13.88 10.15 -4.93
N HIS A 129 14.76 9.26 -5.41
CA HIS A 129 15.52 9.48 -6.63
C HIS A 129 14.62 9.77 -7.81
N TYR A 130 13.61 8.94 -8.05
CA TYR A 130 12.69 9.13 -9.16
C TYR A 130 11.79 10.35 -9.00
N GLN A 131 11.34 10.66 -7.78
CA GLN A 131 10.58 11.88 -7.51
C GLN A 131 11.39 13.13 -7.88
N LYS A 132 12.70 13.12 -7.60
CA LYS A 132 13.61 14.23 -7.89
C LYS A 132 13.94 14.37 -9.38
N TYR A 133 14.28 13.25 -10.05
CA TYR A 133 14.80 13.28 -11.41
C TYR A 133 13.76 13.02 -12.50
N MET A 134 12.60 12.49 -12.14
CA MET A 134 11.48 12.28 -13.05
C MET A 134 10.15 12.86 -12.50
N PRO A 135 10.13 14.15 -12.11
CA PRO A 135 8.96 14.74 -11.48
C PRO A 135 7.72 14.66 -12.37
N ASN A 136 7.89 14.73 -13.69
CA ASN A 136 6.79 14.62 -14.65
C ASN A 136 6.08 13.27 -14.63
N PHE A 137 6.76 12.19 -14.25
CA PHE A 137 6.15 10.87 -14.07
C PHE A 137 5.17 10.88 -12.90
N PHE A 138 5.56 11.51 -11.79
CA PHE A 138 4.76 11.62 -10.57
C PHE A 138 3.73 12.78 -10.60
N LEU A 139 3.94 13.80 -11.46
CA LEU A 139 3.04 14.95 -11.57
C LEU A 139 1.93 14.77 -12.59
N LYS A 140 2.03 13.80 -13.49
CA LYS A 140 0.98 13.52 -14.48
C LYS A 140 -0.04 12.55 -13.87
N PRO A 141 -1.22 13.03 -13.43
CA PRO A 141 -2.25 12.13 -12.95
C PRO A 141 -2.63 11.17 -14.07
N ASN A 142 -2.73 9.88 -13.74
CA ASN A 142 -3.20 8.88 -14.69
C ASN A 142 -4.72 9.03 -14.85
N ARG A 143 -5.12 10.02 -15.65
CA ARG A 143 -6.52 10.42 -15.87
C ARG A 143 -7.38 9.34 -16.54
N ARG A 144 -6.76 8.27 -17.05
CA ARG A 144 -7.51 7.17 -17.64
C ARG A 144 -8.29 6.37 -16.62
N PHE A 145 -7.78 6.30 -15.38
CA PHE A 145 -8.40 5.50 -14.31
C PHE A 145 -9.30 6.32 -13.38
N PHE A 146 -9.10 7.64 -13.29
CA PHE A 146 -9.90 8.47 -12.39
C PHE A 146 -10.46 9.69 -13.13
N ARG A 147 -11.78 9.84 -13.06
CA ARG A 147 -12.48 11.05 -13.55
C ARG A 147 -12.38 12.19 -12.53
N ILE A 148 -11.19 12.42 -11.98
CA ILE A 148 -10.98 13.52 -11.03
C ILE A 148 -11.03 14.85 -11.79
N PRO A 149 -11.86 15.81 -11.36
CA PRO A 149 -11.95 17.12 -12.00
C PRO A 149 -10.60 17.82 -12.07
N ARG A 150 -10.28 18.48 -13.18
CA ARG A 150 -9.01 19.21 -13.38
C ARG A 150 -8.73 20.27 -12.29
N ARG A 151 -9.79 20.75 -11.62
CA ARG A 151 -9.71 21.74 -10.53
C ARG A 151 -9.25 21.15 -9.20
N PHE A 152 -9.19 19.82 -9.09
CA PHE A 152 -8.76 19.15 -7.86
C PHE A 152 -7.23 19.11 -7.84
N LYS A 153 -6.62 20.02 -7.06
CA LYS A 153 -5.15 20.17 -6.97
C LYS A 153 -4.56 19.52 -5.72
N ARG A 154 -5.38 18.83 -4.91
CA ARG A 154 -4.94 18.24 -3.65
C ARG A 154 -4.42 16.83 -3.85
N THR A 155 -3.43 16.43 -3.06
CA THR A 155 -2.97 15.05 -3.01
C THR A 155 -4.05 14.19 -2.37
N ILE A 156 -4.35 13.06 -3.00
CA ILE A 156 -5.26 12.05 -2.45
C ILE A 156 -4.46 10.79 -2.21
N ARG A 157 -4.44 10.31 -0.97
CA ARG A 157 -3.79 9.06 -0.60
C ARG A 157 -4.81 8.03 -0.14
N ALA A 158 -4.78 6.85 -0.76
CA ALA A 158 -5.50 5.67 -0.29
C ALA A 158 -4.61 4.90 0.69
N LEU A 159 -5.17 4.59 1.86
CA LEU A 159 -4.52 3.79 2.89
C LEU A 159 -5.20 2.43 2.94
N ASP A 160 -4.41 1.37 2.78
CA ASP A 160 -4.93 0.01 2.82
C ASP A 160 -3.93 -0.94 3.47
N ALA A 161 -4.41 -2.11 3.90
CA ALA A 161 -3.61 -3.16 4.49
C ALA A 161 -3.86 -4.50 3.79
N THR A 162 -2.76 -5.18 3.47
CA THR A 162 -2.81 -6.55 2.95
C THR A 162 -2.16 -7.49 3.94
N THR A 163 -2.84 -8.58 4.25
CA THR A 163 -2.30 -9.64 5.11
C THR A 163 -1.61 -10.68 4.24
N ILE A 164 -0.34 -10.97 4.54
CA ILE A 164 0.44 -12.04 3.91
C ILE A 164 0.54 -13.18 4.90
N GLU A 165 -0.03 -14.33 4.55
CA GLU A 165 0.15 -15.55 5.31
C GLU A 165 1.59 -16.05 5.14
N LEU A 166 2.24 -16.35 6.24
CA LEU A 166 3.60 -16.87 6.30
C LEU A 166 3.58 -18.31 6.77
N VAL A 167 4.55 -19.09 6.32
CA VAL A 167 4.75 -20.44 6.86
C VAL A 167 5.04 -20.35 8.36
N ALA A 168 4.37 -21.17 9.15
CA ALA A 168 4.56 -21.20 10.60
C ALA A 168 6.05 -21.31 10.95
N ASN A 169 6.50 -20.49 11.89
CA ASN A 169 7.90 -20.37 12.35
C ASN A 169 8.88 -19.69 11.38
N CYS A 170 8.44 -19.07 10.30
CA CYS A 170 9.35 -18.29 9.45
C CYS A 170 9.93 -17.07 10.14
N MET A 171 9.19 -16.46 11.07
CA MET A 171 9.62 -15.26 11.81
C MET A 171 9.02 -15.24 13.21
N ASP A 172 9.87 -15.09 14.22
CA ASP A 172 9.44 -15.09 15.64
C ASP A 172 8.48 -13.94 15.98
N TRP A 173 8.59 -12.81 15.29
CA TRP A 173 7.73 -11.63 15.47
C TRP A 173 6.36 -11.73 14.78
N ALA A 174 6.20 -12.64 13.81
CA ALA A 174 4.98 -12.75 12.99
C ALA A 174 3.99 -13.80 13.52
N LYS A 175 4.09 -14.19 14.79
CA LYS A 175 3.18 -15.19 15.39
C LYS A 175 1.74 -14.71 15.33
N HIS A 176 0.89 -15.49 14.69
CA HIS A 176 -0.55 -15.28 14.59
C HIS A 176 -1.29 -16.53 15.13
N ARG A 177 -2.61 -16.43 15.34
CA ARG A 177 -3.43 -17.45 16.01
C ARG A 177 -3.05 -18.91 15.65
N ARG A 178 -2.93 -19.78 16.65
CA ARG A 178 -2.80 -21.25 16.54
C ARG A 178 -1.72 -21.73 15.55
N LYS A 179 -0.44 -21.36 15.76
CA LYS A 179 0.70 -21.79 14.94
C LYS A 179 0.75 -21.27 13.49
N LYS A 180 -0.09 -20.31 13.12
CA LYS A 180 0.02 -19.61 11.84
C LYS A 180 0.82 -18.32 12.04
N ALA A 181 1.69 -18.01 11.11
CA ALA A 181 2.39 -16.72 11.05
C ALA A 181 1.73 -15.86 9.97
N ALA A 182 1.61 -14.55 10.22
CA ALA A 182 1.15 -13.59 9.23
C ALA A 182 1.87 -12.26 9.41
N ALA A 183 2.20 -11.62 8.31
CA ALA A 183 2.64 -10.24 8.26
C ALA A 183 1.53 -9.38 7.64
N LYS A 184 1.36 -8.17 8.15
CA LYS A 184 0.44 -7.19 7.58
C LYS A 184 1.26 -6.06 6.96
N ILE A 185 1.01 -5.78 5.69
CA ILE A 185 1.63 -4.67 4.96
C ILE A 185 0.59 -3.56 4.87
N HIS A 186 0.87 -2.45 5.53
CA HIS A 186 0.09 -1.22 5.38
C HIS A 186 0.76 -0.33 4.35
N MET A 187 0.00 0.19 3.42
CA MET A 187 0.50 1.06 2.37
C MET A 187 -0.33 2.33 2.25
N SER A 188 0.37 3.44 2.05
CA SER A 188 -0.21 4.70 1.61
C SER A 188 0.15 4.92 0.16
N LEU A 189 -0.84 4.96 -0.72
CA LEU A 189 -0.70 5.10 -2.17
C LEU A 189 -1.25 6.44 -2.62
N ASP A 190 -0.48 7.21 -3.38
CA ASP A 190 -1.02 8.37 -4.09
C ASP A 190 -1.94 7.88 -5.22
N VAL A 191 -3.20 8.27 -5.14
CA VAL A 191 -4.25 7.79 -6.07
C VAL A 191 -4.06 8.35 -7.48
N LEU A 192 -3.43 9.51 -7.62
CA LEU A 192 -3.24 10.16 -8.92
C LEU A 192 -2.06 9.60 -9.70
N THR A 193 -1.00 9.26 -9.00
CA THR A 193 0.26 8.80 -9.60
C THR A 193 0.47 7.29 -9.46
N PHE A 194 -0.34 6.61 -8.65
CA PHE A 194 -0.19 5.20 -8.27
C PHE A 194 1.17 4.88 -7.64
N THR A 195 1.76 5.85 -6.96
CA THR A 195 3.04 5.66 -6.29
C THR A 195 2.85 5.45 -4.78
N PRO A 196 3.51 4.45 -4.20
CA PRO A 196 3.52 4.28 -2.76
C PRO A 196 4.28 5.43 -2.12
N SER A 197 3.71 6.03 -1.08
CA SER A 197 4.34 7.10 -0.31
C SER A 197 4.86 6.61 1.04
N MET A 198 4.22 5.59 1.61
CA MET A 198 4.60 4.96 2.87
C MET A 198 4.23 3.48 2.84
N VAL A 199 5.14 2.64 3.33
CA VAL A 199 4.91 1.20 3.53
C VAL A 199 5.36 0.81 4.93
N ILE A 200 4.50 0.16 5.69
CA ILE A 200 4.78 -0.34 7.03
C ILE A 200 4.50 -1.84 7.05
N VAL A 201 5.45 -2.63 7.53
CA VAL A 201 5.32 -4.09 7.64
C VAL A 201 5.30 -4.46 9.12
N GLU A 202 4.24 -5.12 9.56
CA GLU A 202 4.00 -5.43 10.96
C GLU A 202 3.46 -6.86 11.16
N PRO A 203 3.46 -7.38 12.39
CA PRO A 203 2.81 -8.66 12.69
C PRO A 203 1.32 -8.63 12.35
N GLY A 204 0.80 -9.74 11.82
CA GLY A 204 -0.59 -9.82 11.35
C GLY A 204 -1.67 -9.65 12.42
N ASN A 205 -1.31 -9.69 13.71
CA ASN A 205 -2.21 -9.51 14.84
C ASN A 205 -2.40 -8.04 15.26
N THR A 206 -1.71 -7.11 14.63
CA THR A 206 -1.78 -5.69 14.99
C THR A 206 -3.02 -5.00 14.43
N HIS A 207 -3.56 -4.04 15.19
CA HIS A 207 -4.76 -3.32 14.79
C HIS A 207 -4.42 -2.20 13.78
N GLU A 208 -5.10 -2.17 12.66
CA GLU A 208 -4.84 -1.25 11.53
C GLU A 208 -4.87 0.22 11.92
N ALA A 209 -5.81 0.61 12.79
CA ALA A 209 -5.92 1.98 13.27
C ALA A 209 -4.63 2.53 13.88
N ASN A 210 -3.74 1.66 14.42
CA ASN A 210 -2.49 2.10 15.03
C ASN A 210 -1.53 2.77 14.05
N TYR A 211 -1.62 2.42 12.78
CA TYR A 211 -0.69 2.87 11.74
C TYR A 211 -1.20 4.06 10.92
N MET A 212 -2.48 4.44 11.08
CA MET A 212 -3.12 5.50 10.29
C MET A 212 -2.32 6.80 10.27
N VAL A 213 -1.90 7.30 11.43
CA VAL A 213 -1.15 8.56 11.53
C VAL A 213 0.23 8.44 10.87
N GLY A 214 0.89 7.27 11.02
CA GLY A 214 2.17 6.96 10.37
C GLY A 214 2.06 6.92 8.85
N LEU A 215 0.99 6.31 8.33
CA LEU A 215 0.72 6.24 6.88
C LEU A 215 0.41 7.61 6.26
N CYS A 216 -0.09 8.54 7.06
CA CYS A 216 -0.32 9.95 6.65
C CYS A 216 0.93 10.83 6.79
N LYS A 217 2.09 10.27 7.17
CA LYS A 217 3.33 11.05 7.27
C LYS A 217 3.69 11.69 5.92
N GLY A 218 4.08 12.97 5.95
CA GLY A 218 4.37 13.74 4.74
C GLY A 218 3.14 14.19 3.95
N MET A 219 1.92 14.08 4.52
CA MET A 219 0.74 14.77 4.01
C MET A 219 0.69 16.21 4.57
N ASN A 220 0.24 17.14 3.76
CA ASN A 220 0.09 18.55 4.11
C ASN A 220 -1.35 18.88 4.47
N ALA A 221 -1.55 20.03 5.12
CA ALA A 221 -2.88 20.56 5.36
C ALA A 221 -3.64 20.71 4.04
N GLY A 222 -4.85 20.18 4.01
CA GLY A 222 -5.71 20.16 2.83
C GLY A 222 -5.57 18.91 1.94
N ASP A 223 -4.57 18.04 2.12
CA ASP A 223 -4.53 16.74 1.47
C ASP A 223 -5.63 15.82 1.98
N ILE A 224 -5.97 14.78 1.22
CA ILE A 224 -7.08 13.87 1.53
C ILE A 224 -6.56 12.47 1.74
N ALA A 225 -6.88 11.87 2.89
CA ALA A 225 -6.66 10.47 3.19
C ALA A 225 -7.96 9.67 3.01
N ILE A 226 -7.92 8.59 2.26
CA ILE A 226 -9.04 7.66 2.07
C ILE A 226 -8.64 6.33 2.69
N PHE A 227 -9.49 5.74 3.55
CA PHE A 227 -9.20 4.47 4.22
C PHE A 227 -10.47 3.73 4.61
N ASP A 228 -10.35 2.42 4.81
CA ASP A 228 -11.48 1.58 5.23
C ASP A 228 -11.87 1.81 6.71
N LYS A 229 -13.08 1.38 7.06
CA LYS A 229 -13.66 1.47 8.42
C LYS A 229 -12.80 0.79 9.50
N ALA A 230 -11.92 -0.15 9.15
CA ALA A 230 -10.98 -0.79 10.07
C ALA A 230 -9.96 0.19 10.67
N TYR A 231 -9.63 1.26 9.96
CA TYR A 231 -8.73 2.32 10.45
C TYR A 231 -9.39 3.32 11.40
N ILE A 232 -10.72 3.29 11.60
CA ILE A 232 -11.42 4.29 12.39
C ILE A 232 -11.03 4.20 13.87
N SER A 233 -10.38 5.27 14.34
CA SER A 233 -10.13 5.59 15.76
C SER A 233 -10.37 7.08 15.95
N LEU A 234 -11.33 7.46 16.81
CA LEU A 234 -11.75 8.85 16.98
C LEU A 234 -10.59 9.78 17.34
N VAL A 235 -9.72 9.34 18.27
CA VAL A 235 -8.54 10.12 18.68
C VAL A 235 -7.58 10.35 17.51
N ARG A 236 -7.37 9.35 16.65
CA ARG A 236 -6.48 9.47 15.51
C ARG A 236 -7.12 10.30 14.38
N LEU A 237 -8.42 10.16 14.17
CA LEU A 237 -9.17 11.03 13.26
C LEU A 237 -9.08 12.50 13.69
N LEU A 238 -9.20 12.77 14.99
CA LEU A 238 -9.00 14.12 15.54
C LEU A 238 -7.57 14.62 15.29
N THR A 239 -6.57 13.76 15.48
CA THR A 239 -5.16 14.11 15.17
C THR A 239 -4.97 14.50 13.70
N LEU A 240 -5.58 13.78 12.75
CA LEU A 240 -5.53 14.16 11.33
C LEU A 240 -6.23 15.49 11.08
N THR A 241 -7.40 15.68 11.67
CA THR A 241 -8.17 16.91 11.54
C THR A 241 -7.40 18.13 12.08
N GLN A 242 -6.76 17.99 13.25
CA GLN A 242 -5.92 19.05 13.84
C GLN A 242 -4.69 19.38 12.98
N LYS A 243 -4.16 18.42 12.23
CA LYS A 243 -3.12 18.65 11.22
C LYS A 243 -3.66 19.25 9.90
N GLY A 244 -4.95 19.53 9.81
CA GLY A 244 -5.60 20.03 8.61
C GLY A 244 -5.73 18.99 7.48
N ILE A 245 -5.44 17.72 7.76
CA ILE A 245 -5.60 16.64 6.79
C ILE A 245 -7.07 16.27 6.70
N MET A 246 -7.64 16.36 5.51
CA MET A 246 -8.99 15.90 5.22
C MET A 246 -9.00 14.39 5.12
N TRP A 247 -10.13 13.76 5.44
CA TRP A 247 -10.23 12.31 5.35
C TRP A 247 -11.62 11.86 4.93
N VAL A 248 -11.68 10.68 4.32
CA VAL A 248 -12.91 9.99 3.90
C VAL A 248 -12.80 8.53 4.28
N THR A 249 -13.84 7.99 4.90
CA THR A 249 -13.93 6.57 5.26
C THR A 249 -15.37 6.07 5.15
N ARG A 250 -15.56 4.76 5.04
CA ARG A 250 -16.89 4.16 5.22
C ARG A 250 -17.34 4.29 6.66
N CYS A 251 -18.60 4.57 6.87
CA CYS A 251 -19.18 4.61 8.21
C CYS A 251 -19.33 3.20 8.78
N LYS A 252 -19.11 3.04 10.09
CA LYS A 252 -19.47 1.81 10.80
C LYS A 252 -20.98 1.77 11.01
N GLU A 253 -21.61 0.63 10.79
CA GLU A 253 -23.08 0.44 10.92
C GLU A 253 -23.61 0.79 12.30
N VAL A 254 -22.82 0.49 13.34
CA VAL A 254 -23.16 0.78 14.74
C VAL A 254 -22.96 2.24 15.15
N ALA A 255 -22.45 3.09 14.25
CA ALA A 255 -22.16 4.48 14.57
C ALA A 255 -23.45 5.31 14.65
N GLN A 256 -23.64 6.00 15.78
CA GLN A 256 -24.79 6.87 16.02
C GLN A 256 -24.41 8.34 15.93
N PHE A 257 -25.24 9.09 15.21
CA PHE A 257 -25.01 10.51 14.96
C PHE A 257 -26.23 11.35 15.34
N LYS A 258 -25.95 12.57 15.77
CA LYS A 258 -26.94 13.66 15.87
C LYS A 258 -26.82 14.48 14.59
N VAL A 259 -27.91 14.57 13.83
CA VAL A 259 -27.97 15.39 12.62
C VAL A 259 -28.09 16.86 13.04
N ILE A 260 -27.15 17.69 12.62
CA ILE A 260 -27.12 19.12 12.88
C ILE A 260 -27.78 19.88 11.73
N LYS A 261 -27.46 19.51 10.49
CA LYS A 261 -27.98 20.17 9.31
C LYS A 261 -28.05 19.22 8.12
N LYS A 262 -29.14 19.25 7.37
CA LYS A 262 -29.22 18.60 6.06
C LYS A 262 -28.61 19.52 5.01
N LEU A 263 -27.73 18.99 4.19
CA LEU A 263 -27.08 19.73 3.12
C LEU A 263 -27.77 19.51 1.79
N ASN A 264 -27.56 20.41 0.84
CA ASN A 264 -28.12 20.25 -0.50
C ASN A 264 -27.32 19.20 -1.28
N LYS A 265 -28.01 18.16 -1.75
CA LYS A 265 -27.41 17.06 -2.53
C LYS A 265 -26.91 17.48 -3.92
N GLY A 266 -27.25 18.67 -4.37
CA GLY A 266 -26.95 19.12 -5.73
C GLY A 266 -27.70 18.30 -6.80
N SER A 267 -27.13 18.25 -8.01
CA SER A 267 -27.69 17.50 -9.17
C SER A 267 -27.27 16.01 -9.22
N GLN A 268 -26.62 15.50 -8.19
CA GLN A 268 -26.07 14.13 -8.21
C GLN A 268 -27.16 13.12 -7.83
N LYS A 269 -27.57 12.30 -8.81
CA LYS A 269 -28.64 11.30 -8.67
C LYS A 269 -28.31 10.14 -7.73
N ASN A 270 -27.02 9.82 -7.58
CA ASN A 270 -26.57 8.72 -6.73
C ASN A 270 -26.40 9.07 -5.25
N ILE A 271 -26.59 10.33 -4.84
CA ILE A 271 -26.52 10.74 -3.43
C ILE A 271 -27.91 10.69 -2.83
N ILE A 272 -28.09 9.82 -1.83
CA ILE A 272 -29.35 9.64 -1.09
C ILE A 272 -29.46 10.67 0.01
N ARG A 273 -28.41 10.85 0.82
CA ARG A 273 -28.35 11.79 1.96
C ARG A 273 -27.03 12.52 2.00
N ASP A 274 -27.07 13.74 2.46
CA ASP A 274 -25.91 14.61 2.69
C ASP A 274 -26.20 15.47 3.91
N GLU A 275 -25.50 15.22 5.01
CA GLU A 275 -25.82 15.77 6.32
C GLU A 275 -24.54 16.18 7.08
N LEU A 276 -24.63 17.29 7.81
CA LEU A 276 -23.69 17.64 8.88
C LEU A 276 -24.13 16.92 10.16
N VAL A 277 -23.21 16.21 10.79
CA VAL A 277 -23.48 15.35 11.95
C VAL A 277 -22.44 15.54 13.05
N GLU A 278 -22.83 15.21 14.26
CA GLU A 278 -21.95 15.04 15.42
C GLU A 278 -22.13 13.65 16.00
N TRP A 279 -21.14 13.14 16.72
CA TRP A 279 -21.27 11.89 17.45
C TRP A 279 -22.33 12.02 18.54
N LYS A 280 -23.29 11.09 18.60
CA LYS A 280 -24.39 11.13 19.57
C LYS A 280 -23.96 10.70 20.97
N GLY A 281 -23.06 9.73 21.10
CA GLY A 281 -22.59 9.22 22.39
C GLY A 281 -21.60 10.18 23.05
N GLN A 282 -21.78 10.44 24.36
CA GLN A 282 -20.93 11.36 25.12
C GLN A 282 -19.45 11.06 24.98
N VAL A 283 -19.03 9.81 25.22
CA VAL A 283 -17.62 9.38 25.09
C VAL A 283 -17.08 9.57 23.67
N SER A 284 -17.91 9.32 22.64
CA SER A 284 -17.50 9.52 21.26
C SER A 284 -17.39 11.00 20.91
N HIS A 285 -18.28 11.82 21.41
CA HIS A 285 -18.25 13.28 21.24
C HIS A 285 -17.04 13.90 21.95
N GLU A 286 -16.72 13.48 23.17
CA GLU A 286 -15.51 13.92 23.88
C GLU A 286 -14.22 13.58 23.13
N ARG A 287 -14.14 12.39 22.53
CA ARG A 287 -12.98 11.93 21.74
C ARG A 287 -12.86 12.61 20.38
N TYR A 288 -13.97 13.07 19.82
CA TYR A 288 -14.04 13.77 18.55
C TYR A 288 -15.16 14.81 18.59
N PRO A 289 -14.92 16.03 19.10
CA PRO A 289 -15.95 17.04 19.31
C PRO A 289 -16.34 17.81 18.06
N GLU A 290 -15.63 17.61 16.96
CA GLU A 290 -15.86 18.39 15.76
C GLU A 290 -16.96 17.81 14.87
N GLN A 291 -17.62 18.70 14.11
CA GLN A 291 -18.63 18.34 13.15
C GLN A 291 -18.04 17.55 11.98
N LEU A 292 -18.80 16.59 11.50
CA LEU A 292 -18.50 15.72 10.39
C LEU A 292 -19.58 15.82 9.33
N ARG A 293 -19.25 15.41 8.12
CA ARG A 293 -20.23 15.25 7.05
C ARG A 293 -20.46 13.77 6.81
N ARG A 294 -21.72 13.36 6.82
CA ARG A 294 -22.18 12.02 6.45
C ARG A 294 -22.83 12.09 5.08
N VAL A 295 -22.36 11.26 4.16
CA VAL A 295 -22.90 11.14 2.80
C VAL A 295 -23.35 9.70 2.58
N GLU A 296 -24.60 9.46 2.23
CA GLU A 296 -25.10 8.18 1.78
C GLU A 296 -25.27 8.22 0.26
N ALA A 297 -24.67 7.25 -0.40
CA ALA A 297 -24.68 7.17 -1.85
C ALA A 297 -24.98 5.74 -2.33
N LEU A 298 -25.62 5.64 -3.51
CA LEU A 298 -25.73 4.40 -4.26
C LEU A 298 -24.40 4.15 -4.99
N VAL A 299 -23.80 3.01 -4.74
CA VAL A 299 -22.53 2.57 -5.33
C VAL A 299 -22.76 1.19 -5.94
N LYS A 300 -22.14 0.91 -7.07
CA LYS A 300 -22.16 -0.44 -7.65
C LYS A 300 -21.12 -1.30 -6.93
N ASP A 301 -21.51 -2.48 -6.48
CA ASP A 301 -20.58 -3.47 -5.95
C ASP A 301 -19.79 -4.17 -7.09
N THR A 302 -18.93 -5.12 -6.72
CA THR A 302 -18.12 -5.89 -7.68
C THR A 302 -18.95 -6.77 -8.62
N GLU A 303 -20.20 -7.06 -8.26
CA GLU A 303 -21.15 -7.84 -9.05
C GLU A 303 -22.05 -6.95 -9.91
N GLY A 304 -21.95 -5.62 -9.75
CA GLY A 304 -22.72 -4.64 -10.48
C GLY A 304 -24.07 -4.27 -9.83
N ASN A 305 -24.38 -4.79 -8.62
CA ASN A 305 -25.60 -4.46 -7.89
C ASN A 305 -25.48 -3.09 -7.23
N GLU A 306 -26.59 -2.35 -7.16
CA GLU A 306 -26.62 -1.07 -6.45
C GLU A 306 -26.76 -1.31 -4.94
N VAL A 307 -25.75 -0.86 -4.18
CA VAL A 307 -25.73 -0.93 -2.72
C VAL A 307 -25.64 0.47 -2.13
N THR A 308 -26.33 0.70 -1.03
CA THR A 308 -26.23 1.97 -0.29
C THR A 308 -25.02 1.92 0.63
N VAL A 309 -24.09 2.87 0.44
CA VAL A 309 -22.91 3.00 1.28
C VAL A 309 -22.93 4.35 1.98
N SER A 310 -22.70 4.34 3.30
CA SER A 310 -22.57 5.54 4.11
C SER A 310 -21.10 5.89 4.30
N PHE A 311 -20.73 7.10 3.93
CA PHE A 311 -19.37 7.65 4.07
C PHE A 311 -19.35 8.73 5.14
N LEU A 312 -18.25 8.79 5.87
CA LEU A 312 -17.96 9.82 6.86
C LEU A 312 -16.72 10.59 6.43
N THR A 313 -16.79 11.92 6.52
CA THR A 313 -15.69 12.78 6.05
C THR A 313 -15.58 14.08 6.83
N LYS A 314 -14.37 14.64 6.87
CA LYS A 314 -14.12 16.00 7.36
C LYS A 314 -14.22 17.06 6.24
N ILE A 315 -14.46 16.70 5.01
CA ILE A 315 -14.64 17.64 3.90
C ILE A 315 -16.02 18.31 4.03
N ILE A 316 -16.10 19.38 4.79
CA ILE A 316 -17.35 20.10 5.06
C ILE A 316 -17.69 21.09 3.94
N GLN A 317 -16.66 21.75 3.37
CA GLN A 317 -16.82 22.75 2.32
C GLN A 317 -16.78 22.10 0.93
N ASN A 318 -17.68 22.54 0.03
CA ASN A 318 -17.84 22.10 -1.36
C ASN A 318 -18.34 20.63 -1.54
N GLY A 319 -19.68 20.47 -1.52
CA GLY A 319 -20.38 19.20 -1.75
C GLY A 319 -19.92 18.43 -2.99
N ARG A 320 -19.51 19.13 -4.04
CA ARG A 320 -18.97 18.53 -5.26
C ARG A 320 -17.62 17.81 -5.05
N GLN A 321 -16.78 18.27 -4.10
CA GLN A 321 -15.46 17.64 -3.85
C GLN A 321 -15.59 16.34 -3.06
N ALA A 322 -16.40 16.31 -2.02
CA ALA A 322 -16.62 15.08 -1.24
C ALA A 322 -17.25 13.99 -2.10
N ALA A 323 -18.27 14.35 -2.90
CA ALA A 323 -18.92 13.41 -3.80
C ALA A 323 -17.99 12.90 -4.91
N CYS A 324 -17.07 13.72 -5.42
CA CYS A 324 -16.09 13.32 -6.40
C CYS A 324 -15.08 12.30 -5.79
N VAL A 325 -14.61 12.55 -4.57
CA VAL A 325 -13.71 11.63 -3.88
C VAL A 325 -14.40 10.29 -3.58
N ILE A 326 -15.67 10.34 -3.21
CA ILE A 326 -16.49 9.14 -2.95
C ILE A 326 -16.72 8.34 -4.23
N SER A 327 -17.03 9.01 -5.34
CA SER A 327 -17.25 8.35 -6.65
C SER A 327 -15.99 7.81 -7.31
N THR A 328 -14.82 8.25 -6.84
CA THR A 328 -13.51 7.79 -7.35
C THR A 328 -12.81 6.82 -6.40
N ALA A 329 -13.40 6.54 -5.23
CA ALA A 329 -12.90 5.48 -4.36
C ALA A 329 -12.92 4.14 -5.13
N PRO A 330 -11.80 3.40 -5.16
CA PRO A 330 -11.75 2.12 -5.88
C PRO A 330 -12.81 1.18 -5.34
N ASP A 331 -13.45 0.41 -6.25
CA ASP A 331 -14.36 -0.66 -5.89
C ASP A 331 -13.65 -1.60 -4.92
N GLY A 332 -14.07 -1.63 -3.66
CA GLY A 332 -13.46 -2.45 -2.61
C GLY A 332 -12.96 -1.70 -1.37
N LEU A 333 -12.99 -0.37 -1.34
CA LEU A 333 -12.76 0.39 -0.10
C LEU A 333 -14.01 0.44 0.78
#